data_6d454e2e8b3594034d65fd14dd194833
#
_entry.id   6d454e2e8b3594034d65fd14dd194833
#
_cell.length_a   1.000
_cell.length_b   1.000
_cell.length_c   1.000
_cell.angle_alpha   90.00
_cell.angle_beta   90.00
_cell.angle_gamma   90.00
#
_symmetry.space_group_name_H-M   'P 1'
#
loop_
_entity.id
_entity.type
_entity.pdbx_description
1 polymer ?
#
loop_
_entity_poly.entity_id
_entity_poly.type
_entity_poly.pdbx_seq_one_letter_code
_entity_poly.pdbx_strand_id
1 'polypeptide(L)'
;TTAYEIGVRLVGSEMCIRDRINIIENQYGNQVNQEVLSEVLETTYAEVIQDQELEPAGPPEVSVDQFVDGSDFKYTANIEVLPEFKLKGIDDIKVEKLISTVTQSDINEMIENLQKQRGEWTVVDKLSEKGNQLLIDFVGKIDDEPFEGGSADDFVIEVGSGQMLPEFDQALEGVKSGDEKEFDLTFPKDYHKEDLSNKVAVFNIKVKEVKELKPAEIDDEFVKGFGIESGQSDDLMKEIKDSMEKEKESKIKNDLRINLMKYLRENNKIDIPSVMVHREAHAMQKDWMRQSGIEDEEKALPVSNFEEIASERVHLGLLVNELVISRELKLDDDKVETKLEEMTKAYPNGDEIRKMYEQTPELMDQLKSMVMEDQVVDWLTEHSTFTEKEIEFKELINKQQ
;
A
#
# COMPACT_ATOMS: atom_id res chain seq x y z
N THR A 1 -21.68 -45.92 -20.66
CA THR A 1 -20.59 -46.62 -21.36
C THR A 1 -21.02 -46.95 -22.76
N THR A 2 -20.80 -46.06 -23.71
CA THR A 2 -21.03 -46.31 -25.14
C THR A 2 -19.67 -46.64 -25.76
N ALA A 3 -19.46 -47.95 -25.99
CA ALA A 3 -18.31 -48.41 -26.76
C ALA A 3 -18.49 -47.99 -28.21
N TYR A 4 -17.60 -47.15 -28.74
CA TYR A 4 -17.47 -46.89 -30.18
C TYR A 4 -16.66 -48.05 -30.79
N GLU A 5 -17.32 -48.93 -31.53
CA GLU A 5 -16.69 -49.89 -32.46
C GLU A 5 -16.11 -49.10 -33.66
N ILE A 6 -14.80 -48.87 -33.65
CA ILE A 6 -14.09 -48.45 -34.86
C ILE A 6 -13.73 -49.74 -35.61
N GLY A 7 -14.51 -50.03 -36.62
CA GLY A 7 -14.23 -51.15 -37.55
C GLY A 7 -13.07 -50.82 -38.46
N VAL A 8 -11.84 -51.06 -38.03
CA VAL A 8 -10.65 -51.08 -38.90
C VAL A 8 -10.37 -52.56 -39.21
N ARG A 9 -10.64 -52.94 -40.42
CA ARG A 9 -10.31 -54.32 -40.95
C ARG A 9 -8.79 -54.39 -41.14
N LEU A 10 -8.07 -54.79 -40.08
CA LEU A 10 -6.67 -55.13 -40.14
C LEU A 10 -6.55 -56.67 -40.14
N VAL A 11 -6.02 -57.21 -41.21
CA VAL A 11 -5.60 -58.60 -41.30
C VAL A 11 -4.34 -58.75 -40.47
N GLY A 12 -4.49 -59.17 -39.23
CA GLY A 12 -3.39 -59.49 -38.28
C GLY A 12 -3.97 -60.20 -37.07
N SER A 13 -3.34 -61.27 -36.63
CA SER A 13 -3.80 -62.14 -35.58
C SER A 13 -4.30 -61.37 -34.33
N GLU A 14 -5.38 -61.86 -33.67
CA GLU A 14 -5.94 -61.33 -32.42
C GLU A 14 -4.88 -61.14 -31.31
N MET A 15 -3.77 -61.85 -31.36
CA MET A 15 -2.62 -61.74 -30.47
C MET A 15 -1.90 -60.37 -30.54
N CYS A 16 -1.81 -59.76 -31.75
CA CYS A 16 -1.18 -58.47 -31.95
C CYS A 16 -2.01 -57.28 -31.40
N ILE A 17 -3.32 -57.44 -31.34
CA ILE A 17 -4.20 -56.38 -30.81
C ILE A 17 -4.15 -56.37 -29.27
N ARG A 18 -4.14 -57.54 -28.66
CA ARG A 18 -4.06 -57.73 -27.20
C ARG A 18 -2.73 -57.21 -26.63
N ASP A 19 -1.62 -57.51 -27.32
CA ASP A 19 -0.29 -57.00 -26.93
C ASP A 19 -0.20 -55.48 -27.07
N ARG A 20 -0.87 -54.85 -28.04
CA ARG A 20 -0.92 -53.39 -28.22
C ARG A 20 -1.77 -52.72 -27.16
N ILE A 21 -2.89 -53.33 -26.72
CA ILE A 21 -3.72 -52.81 -25.62
C ILE A 21 -2.91 -52.85 -24.34
N ASN A 22 -2.26 -53.96 -24.00
CA ASN A 22 -1.42 -54.09 -22.81
C ASN A 22 -0.22 -53.11 -22.80
N ILE A 23 0.36 -52.78 -23.97
CA ILE A 23 1.43 -51.81 -24.10
C ILE A 23 0.87 -50.40 -23.87
N ILE A 24 -0.30 -50.07 -24.38
CA ILE A 24 -0.97 -48.79 -24.20
C ILE A 24 -1.40 -48.66 -22.73
N GLU A 25 -1.97 -49.67 -22.13
CA GLU A 25 -2.34 -49.69 -20.70
C GLU A 25 -1.11 -49.49 -19.79
N ASN A 26 0.00 -50.16 -20.08
CA ASN A 26 1.23 -50.00 -19.30
C ASN A 26 1.91 -48.64 -19.51
N GLN A 27 1.75 -48.01 -20.67
CA GLN A 27 2.41 -46.77 -21.01
C GLN A 27 1.59 -45.53 -20.68
N TYR A 28 0.27 -45.61 -20.75
CA TYR A 28 -0.66 -44.48 -20.57
C TYR A 28 -1.74 -44.75 -19.52
N GLY A 29 -1.88 -45.95 -18.98
CA GLY A 29 -2.95 -46.30 -18.05
C GLY A 29 -2.98 -45.44 -16.80
N ASN A 30 -1.84 -45.12 -16.22
CA ASN A 30 -1.73 -44.24 -15.05
C ASN A 30 -2.15 -42.82 -15.38
N GLN A 31 -1.79 -42.30 -16.56
CA GLN A 31 -2.16 -40.98 -16.97
C GLN A 31 -3.64 -40.85 -17.28
N VAL A 32 -4.20 -41.81 -17.99
CA VAL A 32 -5.65 -41.89 -18.28
C VAL A 32 -6.47 -42.05 -17.00
N ASN A 33 -6.02 -42.90 -16.06
CA ASN A 33 -6.68 -43.06 -14.79
C ASN A 33 -6.68 -41.76 -13.96
N GLN A 34 -5.57 -41.00 -13.95
CA GLN A 34 -5.51 -39.72 -13.28
C GLN A 34 -6.44 -38.69 -13.92
N GLU A 35 -6.51 -38.64 -15.25
CA GLU A 35 -7.36 -37.75 -15.99
C GLU A 35 -8.85 -38.02 -15.75
N VAL A 36 -9.25 -39.33 -15.80
CA VAL A 36 -10.63 -39.75 -15.51
C VAL A 36 -10.97 -39.52 -14.04
N LEU A 37 -10.05 -39.75 -13.10
CA LEU A 37 -10.27 -39.46 -11.69
C LEU A 37 -10.48 -37.96 -11.43
N SER A 38 -9.69 -37.09 -12.07
CA SER A 38 -9.86 -35.64 -11.97
C SER A 38 -11.24 -35.22 -12.52
N GLU A 39 -11.64 -35.72 -13.68
CA GLU A 39 -12.93 -35.42 -14.29
C GLU A 39 -14.12 -35.90 -13.41
N VAL A 40 -14.02 -37.10 -12.84
CA VAL A 40 -15.05 -37.60 -11.93
C VAL A 40 -15.10 -36.80 -10.64
N LEU A 41 -13.96 -36.43 -10.07
CA LEU A 41 -13.87 -35.55 -8.89
C LEU A 41 -14.53 -34.20 -9.14
N GLU A 42 -14.14 -33.52 -10.22
CA GLU A 42 -14.70 -32.22 -10.57
C GLU A 42 -16.22 -32.27 -10.79
N THR A 43 -16.70 -33.27 -11.53
CA THR A 43 -18.14 -33.39 -11.85
C THR A 43 -18.94 -33.71 -10.60
N THR A 44 -18.54 -34.71 -9.81
CA THR A 44 -19.29 -35.14 -8.61
C THR A 44 -19.22 -34.07 -7.50
N TYR A 45 -18.06 -33.36 -7.37
CA TYR A 45 -17.94 -32.25 -6.45
C TYR A 45 -18.91 -31.10 -6.83
N ALA A 46 -18.94 -30.71 -8.11
CA ALA A 46 -19.83 -29.66 -8.58
C ALA A 46 -21.32 -30.01 -8.36
N GLU A 47 -21.72 -31.28 -8.63
CA GLU A 47 -23.07 -31.76 -8.36
C GLU A 47 -23.44 -31.65 -6.87
N VAL A 48 -22.56 -32.06 -5.95
CA VAL A 48 -22.82 -31.99 -4.51
C VAL A 48 -22.93 -30.54 -4.02
N ILE A 49 -22.05 -29.65 -4.49
CA ILE A 49 -22.07 -28.22 -4.14
C ILE A 49 -23.38 -27.59 -4.59
N GLN A 50 -23.83 -27.90 -5.80
CA GLN A 50 -25.09 -27.39 -6.33
C GLN A 50 -26.33 -27.95 -5.60
N ASP A 51 -26.35 -29.27 -5.33
CA ASP A 51 -27.47 -29.93 -4.63
C ASP A 51 -27.62 -29.48 -3.18
N GLN A 52 -26.53 -29.11 -2.52
CA GLN A 52 -26.52 -28.65 -1.13
C GLN A 52 -26.57 -27.12 -1.00
N GLU A 53 -26.66 -26.40 -2.14
CA GLU A 53 -26.68 -24.93 -2.18
C GLU A 53 -25.54 -24.29 -1.38
N LEU A 54 -24.32 -24.90 -1.42
CA LEU A 54 -23.16 -24.42 -0.71
C LEU A 54 -22.39 -23.37 -1.54
N GLU A 55 -21.85 -22.35 -0.87
CA GLU A 55 -20.96 -21.36 -1.46
C GLU A 55 -19.53 -21.55 -0.96
N PRO A 56 -18.66 -22.30 -1.69
CA PRO A 56 -17.29 -22.53 -1.28
C PRO A 56 -16.47 -21.25 -1.27
N ALA A 57 -15.73 -21.01 -0.19
CA ALA A 57 -14.82 -19.88 -0.06
C ALA A 57 -13.52 -20.05 -0.88
N GLY A 58 -13.25 -21.28 -1.33
CA GLY A 58 -12.07 -21.62 -2.12
C GLY A 58 -12.08 -23.07 -2.60
N PRO A 59 -10.98 -23.54 -3.20
CA PRO A 59 -10.87 -24.92 -3.66
C PRO A 59 -10.95 -25.91 -2.49
N PRO A 60 -11.55 -27.11 -2.71
CA PRO A 60 -11.63 -28.14 -1.68
C PRO A 60 -10.26 -28.75 -1.38
N GLU A 61 -10.06 -29.16 -0.13
CA GLU A 61 -8.97 -30.07 0.24
C GLU A 61 -9.46 -31.49 0.07
N VAL A 62 -8.97 -32.20 -0.99
CA VAL A 62 -9.44 -33.50 -1.36
C VAL A 62 -8.49 -34.60 -0.86
N SER A 63 -9.02 -35.56 -0.12
CA SER A 63 -8.32 -36.77 0.25
C SER A 63 -9.02 -38.00 -0.37
N VAL A 64 -8.25 -38.83 -1.08
CA VAL A 64 -8.75 -40.07 -1.68
C VAL A 64 -8.64 -41.17 -0.66
N ASP A 65 -9.80 -41.71 -0.20
CA ASP A 65 -9.84 -42.74 0.85
C ASP A 65 -9.43 -44.12 0.31
N GLN A 66 -9.92 -44.49 -0.87
CA GLN A 66 -9.61 -45.77 -1.48
C GLN A 66 -9.85 -45.77 -2.99
N PHE A 67 -8.83 -46.20 -3.74
CA PHE A 67 -8.96 -46.50 -5.15
C PHE A 67 -8.55 -47.97 -5.36
N VAL A 68 -9.54 -48.85 -5.60
CA VAL A 68 -9.30 -50.26 -5.92
C VAL A 68 -10.01 -50.55 -7.23
N ASP A 69 -9.27 -51.11 -8.17
CA ASP A 69 -9.77 -51.46 -9.50
C ASP A 69 -11.01 -52.33 -9.41
N GLY A 70 -12.15 -51.89 -9.98
CA GLY A 70 -13.42 -52.61 -9.94
C GLY A 70 -14.29 -52.40 -8.68
N SER A 71 -13.92 -51.46 -7.80
CA SER A 71 -14.75 -51.03 -6.67
C SER A 71 -15.20 -49.55 -6.82
N ASP A 72 -16.16 -49.15 -5.99
CA ASP A 72 -16.61 -47.77 -5.95
C ASP A 72 -15.46 -46.84 -5.52
N PHE A 73 -15.30 -45.71 -6.24
CA PHE A 73 -14.37 -44.66 -5.88
C PHE A 73 -14.92 -43.86 -4.70
N LYS A 74 -14.09 -43.67 -3.66
CA LYS A 74 -14.46 -42.87 -2.49
C LYS A 74 -13.41 -41.81 -2.21
N TYR A 75 -13.87 -40.61 -2.00
CA TYR A 75 -13.03 -39.47 -1.60
C TYR A 75 -13.77 -38.62 -0.57
N THR A 76 -13.00 -37.88 0.21
CA THR A 76 -13.50 -36.85 1.13
C THR A 76 -13.00 -35.49 0.66
N ALA A 77 -13.91 -34.54 0.45
CA ALA A 77 -13.59 -33.16 0.15
C ALA A 77 -13.93 -32.30 1.36
N ASN A 78 -12.92 -31.68 1.97
CA ASN A 78 -13.10 -30.67 3.01
C ASN A 78 -13.19 -29.32 2.35
N ILE A 79 -14.25 -28.58 2.64
CA ILE A 79 -14.49 -27.24 2.10
C ILE A 79 -14.72 -26.25 3.23
N GLU A 80 -14.21 -25.05 3.07
CA GLU A 80 -14.68 -23.91 3.83
C GLU A 80 -15.77 -23.19 3.01
N VAL A 81 -16.84 -22.81 3.67
CA VAL A 81 -17.97 -22.10 3.03
C VAL A 81 -17.98 -20.64 3.45
N LEU A 82 -18.56 -19.80 2.63
CA LEU A 82 -18.77 -18.41 3.00
C LEU A 82 -19.71 -18.31 4.22
N PRO A 83 -19.42 -17.46 5.19
CA PRO A 83 -20.28 -17.31 6.38
C PRO A 83 -21.60 -16.66 6.01
N GLU A 84 -22.70 -17.24 6.47
CA GLU A 84 -24.02 -16.59 6.41
C GLU A 84 -24.19 -15.65 7.62
N PHE A 85 -24.36 -14.37 7.39
CA PHE A 85 -24.55 -13.39 8.47
C PHE A 85 -25.44 -12.23 8.01
N LYS A 86 -25.91 -11.47 8.97
CA LYS A 86 -26.62 -10.20 8.72
C LYS A 86 -25.86 -9.06 9.35
N LEU A 87 -25.70 -7.99 8.61
CA LEU A 87 -25.04 -6.80 9.12
C LEU A 87 -25.81 -6.18 10.29
N LYS A 88 -25.06 -5.82 11.32
CA LYS A 88 -25.55 -5.15 12.52
C LYS A 88 -25.05 -3.70 12.58
N GLY A 89 -25.83 -2.83 13.20
CA GLY A 89 -25.45 -1.45 13.48
C GLY A 89 -25.47 -0.53 12.26
N ILE A 90 -25.97 -0.97 11.10
CA ILE A 90 -25.98 -0.17 9.87
C ILE A 90 -27.13 0.84 9.78
N ASP A 91 -28.12 0.76 10.70
CA ASP A 91 -29.26 1.69 10.73
C ASP A 91 -29.05 2.84 11.74
N ASP A 92 -28.01 2.80 12.58
CA ASP A 92 -27.66 3.84 13.57
C ASP A 92 -26.13 3.98 13.66
N ILE A 93 -25.50 4.28 12.54
CA ILE A 93 -24.04 4.45 12.45
C ILE A 93 -23.65 5.76 13.12
N LYS A 94 -22.74 5.67 14.10
CA LYS A 94 -22.20 6.84 14.82
C LYS A 94 -20.70 6.84 14.71
N VAL A 95 -20.17 7.80 13.96
CA VAL A 95 -18.73 7.95 13.75
C VAL A 95 -18.29 9.40 13.95
N GLU A 96 -17.02 9.57 14.31
CA GLU A 96 -16.37 10.87 14.38
C GLU A 96 -16.03 11.34 12.94
N LYS A 97 -16.36 12.60 12.64
CA LYS A 97 -15.99 13.26 11.40
C LYS A 97 -15.10 14.44 11.72
N LEU A 98 -13.91 14.47 11.20
CA LEU A 98 -13.01 15.61 11.31
C LEU A 98 -13.55 16.79 10.51
N ILE A 99 -13.46 17.97 11.12
CA ILE A 99 -13.69 19.25 10.43
C ILE A 99 -12.45 20.12 10.60
N SER A 100 -12.05 20.79 9.54
CA SER A 100 -10.90 21.69 9.54
C SER A 100 -11.15 22.85 8.59
N THR A 101 -10.53 23.98 8.89
CA THR A 101 -10.60 25.19 8.05
C THR A 101 -9.20 25.61 7.66
N VAL A 102 -8.98 25.85 6.36
CA VAL A 102 -7.74 26.46 5.88
C VAL A 102 -7.77 27.94 6.22
N THR A 103 -6.86 28.35 7.11
CA THR A 103 -6.78 29.76 7.56
C THR A 103 -5.80 30.56 6.69
N GLN A 104 -5.86 31.88 6.78
CA GLN A 104 -4.87 32.75 6.13
C GLN A 104 -3.44 32.49 6.67
N SER A 105 -3.33 32.07 7.93
CA SER A 105 -2.04 31.70 8.52
C SER A 105 -1.42 30.51 7.85
N ASP A 106 -2.23 29.46 7.55
CA ASP A 106 -1.77 28.26 6.87
C ASP A 106 -1.29 28.58 5.45
N ILE A 107 -2.03 29.42 4.73
CA ILE A 107 -1.64 29.88 3.38
C ILE A 107 -0.32 30.67 3.44
N ASN A 108 -0.15 31.57 4.41
CA ASN A 108 1.08 32.33 4.56
C ASN A 108 2.27 31.41 4.89
N GLU A 109 2.09 30.43 5.79
CA GLU A 109 3.14 29.46 6.13
C GLU A 109 3.54 28.63 4.88
N MET A 110 2.57 28.22 4.06
CA MET A 110 2.86 27.52 2.81
C MET A 110 3.66 28.41 1.85
N ILE A 111 3.29 29.67 1.69
CA ILE A 111 4.02 30.62 0.85
C ILE A 111 5.46 30.83 1.36
N GLU A 112 5.63 30.99 2.66
CA GLU A 112 6.96 31.12 3.27
C GLU A 112 7.82 29.86 3.01
N ASN A 113 7.22 28.68 3.08
CA ASN A 113 7.93 27.43 2.78
C ASN A 113 8.32 27.34 1.30
N LEU A 114 7.46 27.77 0.37
CA LEU A 114 7.78 27.85 -1.06
C LEU A 114 8.90 28.87 -1.34
N GLN A 115 8.87 30.03 -0.67
CA GLN A 115 9.93 31.03 -0.78
C GLN A 115 11.27 30.48 -0.25
N LYS A 116 11.26 29.73 0.87
CA LYS A 116 12.45 29.08 1.41
C LYS A 116 13.01 28.01 0.48
N GLN A 117 12.14 27.18 -0.12
CA GLN A 117 12.56 26.14 -1.06
C GLN A 117 13.25 26.69 -2.32
N ARG A 118 12.88 27.88 -2.75
CA ARG A 118 13.47 28.59 -3.90
C ARG A 118 14.44 29.69 -3.49
N GLY A 119 14.72 29.81 -2.21
CA GLY A 119 15.66 30.77 -1.67
C GLY A 119 17.11 30.47 -2.02
N GLU A 120 17.95 31.47 -1.92
CA GLU A 120 19.38 31.37 -2.16
C GLU A 120 20.16 31.44 -0.85
N TRP A 121 21.13 30.54 -0.69
CA TRP A 121 22.03 30.58 0.43
C TRP A 121 23.15 31.58 0.22
N THR A 122 23.18 32.64 1.04
CA THR A 122 24.20 33.71 0.98
C THR A 122 25.16 33.63 2.15
N VAL A 123 26.46 33.74 1.86
CA VAL A 123 27.49 33.78 2.91
C VAL A 123 27.35 35.05 3.73
N VAL A 124 27.35 34.88 5.06
CA VAL A 124 27.22 35.99 6.02
C VAL A 124 28.32 35.90 7.08
N ASP A 125 28.73 37.07 7.57
CA ASP A 125 29.72 37.17 8.67
C ASP A 125 28.96 37.48 9.98
N LYS A 126 28.26 36.44 10.47
CA LYS A 126 27.54 36.50 11.76
C LYS A 126 27.66 35.17 12.50
N LEU A 127 27.29 35.17 13.77
CA LEU A 127 27.14 33.91 14.53
C LEU A 127 25.98 33.10 13.93
N SER A 128 26.17 31.78 13.88
CA SER A 128 25.15 30.84 13.40
C SER A 128 23.96 30.77 14.34
N GLU A 129 22.79 30.72 13.76
CA GLU A 129 21.50 30.54 14.43
C GLU A 129 20.76 29.36 13.77
N LYS A 130 19.72 28.85 14.43
CA LYS A 130 18.86 27.81 13.84
C LYS A 130 18.35 28.25 12.47
N GLY A 131 18.40 27.34 11.49
CA GLY A 131 18.02 27.60 10.11
C GLY A 131 19.14 28.22 9.27
N ASN A 132 20.34 28.46 9.81
CA ASN A 132 21.51 28.78 9.00
C ASN A 132 22.15 27.52 8.46
N GLN A 133 22.73 27.58 7.27
CA GLN A 133 23.51 26.51 6.68
C GLN A 133 24.99 26.75 6.93
N LEU A 134 25.68 25.74 7.42
CA LEU A 134 27.11 25.79 7.64
C LEU A 134 27.83 24.88 6.65
N LEU A 135 28.99 25.33 6.18
CA LEU A 135 29.99 24.50 5.52
C LEU A 135 31.08 24.21 6.55
N ILE A 136 31.24 22.97 6.92
CA ILE A 136 32.16 22.55 7.99
C ILE A 136 33.07 21.40 7.55
N ASP A 137 34.25 21.32 8.17
CA ASP A 137 34.98 20.06 8.26
C ASP A 137 34.81 19.52 9.68
N PHE A 138 34.68 18.22 9.84
CA PHE A 138 34.63 17.63 11.16
C PHE A 138 35.39 16.30 11.24
N VAL A 139 35.90 16.03 12.42
CA VAL A 139 36.59 14.76 12.75
C VAL A 139 36.14 14.31 14.14
N GLY A 140 35.48 13.15 14.18
CA GLY A 140 35.10 12.46 15.41
C GLY A 140 36.10 11.37 15.78
N LYS A 141 36.43 11.28 17.05
CA LYS A 141 37.35 10.28 17.60
C LYS A 141 36.72 9.60 18.80
N ILE A 142 36.98 8.31 18.94
CA ILE A 142 36.68 7.51 20.13
C ILE A 142 38.03 7.01 20.67
N ASP A 143 38.31 7.25 21.95
CA ASP A 143 39.60 6.88 22.58
C ASP A 143 40.83 7.41 21.78
N ASP A 144 40.74 8.67 21.27
CA ASP A 144 41.72 9.35 20.42
C ASP A 144 41.90 8.76 19.00
N GLU A 145 41.17 7.72 18.62
CA GLU A 145 41.22 7.13 17.28
C GLU A 145 40.03 7.55 16.41
N PRO A 146 40.26 8.00 15.16
CA PRO A 146 39.15 8.29 14.23
C PRO A 146 38.37 7.00 13.91
N PHE A 147 37.04 7.09 13.81
CA PHE A 147 36.20 5.96 13.45
C PHE A 147 35.55 6.15 12.06
N GLU A 148 35.14 5.06 11.45
CA GLU A 148 34.55 5.05 10.11
C GLU A 148 33.19 5.79 10.07
N GLY A 149 33.11 6.83 9.22
CA GLY A 149 31.96 7.73 9.12
C GLY A 149 31.96 8.85 10.14
N GLY A 150 33.02 8.98 10.98
CA GLY A 150 33.16 10.06 11.96
C GLY A 150 33.81 11.33 11.40
N SER A 151 34.19 11.39 10.13
CA SER A 151 34.84 12.55 9.54
C SER A 151 34.32 12.88 8.15
N ALA A 152 34.22 14.17 7.84
CA ALA A 152 33.93 14.68 6.51
C ALA A 152 34.56 16.06 6.32
N ASP A 153 34.98 16.34 5.09
CA ASP A 153 35.40 17.66 4.63
C ASP A 153 34.26 18.27 3.77
N ASP A 154 34.14 19.61 3.79
CA ASP A 154 33.16 20.38 3.03
C ASP A 154 31.69 19.90 3.26
N PHE A 155 31.42 19.48 4.48
CA PHE A 155 30.09 19.00 4.84
C PHE A 155 29.12 20.17 5.01
N VAL A 156 27.98 20.09 4.31
CA VAL A 156 26.92 21.10 4.37
C VAL A 156 25.84 20.64 5.35
N ILE A 157 25.56 21.45 6.36
CA ILE A 157 24.57 21.15 7.40
C ILE A 157 23.75 22.39 7.74
N GLU A 158 22.46 22.20 7.96
CA GLU A 158 21.57 23.21 8.48
C GLU A 158 21.43 23.07 9.99
N VAL A 159 21.71 24.16 10.71
CA VAL A 159 21.70 24.22 12.18
C VAL A 159 20.27 23.99 12.71
N GLY A 160 20.12 23.00 13.57
CA GLY A 160 18.84 22.66 14.18
C GLY A 160 17.88 21.87 13.29
N SER A 161 18.37 21.31 12.17
CA SER A 161 17.57 20.49 11.26
C SER A 161 17.24 19.09 11.82
N GLY A 162 17.96 18.66 12.87
CA GLY A 162 17.82 17.31 13.42
C GLY A 162 18.44 16.21 12.54
N GLN A 163 19.24 16.56 11.54
CA GLN A 163 19.99 15.59 10.72
C GLN A 163 21.08 14.89 11.50
N MET A 164 21.63 15.57 12.50
CA MET A 164 22.64 15.05 13.40
C MET A 164 22.08 14.86 14.81
N LEU A 165 22.88 14.24 15.68
CA LEU A 165 22.51 14.09 17.08
C LEU A 165 22.37 15.47 17.76
N PRO A 166 21.50 15.60 18.78
CA PRO A 166 21.19 16.91 19.40
C PRO A 166 22.41 17.67 19.92
N GLU A 167 23.41 16.97 20.46
CA GLU A 167 24.64 17.59 20.96
C GLU A 167 25.47 18.19 19.81
N PHE A 168 25.43 17.56 18.63
CA PHE A 168 26.11 18.08 17.44
C PHE A 168 25.40 19.35 16.94
N ASP A 169 24.09 19.32 16.80
CA ASP A 169 23.28 20.49 16.42
C ASP A 169 23.51 21.66 17.38
N GLN A 170 23.53 21.39 18.70
CA GLN A 170 23.78 22.42 19.71
C GLN A 170 25.21 22.99 19.62
N ALA A 171 26.19 22.18 19.24
CA ALA A 171 27.55 22.64 19.05
C ALA A 171 27.70 23.60 17.87
N LEU A 172 26.80 23.50 16.89
CA LEU A 172 26.78 24.36 15.70
C LEU A 172 26.10 25.73 15.93
N GLU A 173 25.41 25.93 17.06
CA GLU A 173 24.82 27.21 17.40
C GLU A 173 25.85 28.17 17.95
N GLY A 174 25.82 29.44 17.53
CA GLY A 174 26.68 30.52 18.03
C GLY A 174 28.12 30.46 17.55
N VAL A 175 28.42 29.77 16.45
CA VAL A 175 29.75 29.74 15.82
C VAL A 175 29.78 30.64 14.58
N LYS A 176 30.97 31.05 14.16
CA LYS A 176 31.19 31.85 12.95
C LYS A 176 32.26 31.24 12.04
N SER A 177 32.34 31.78 10.84
CA SER A 177 33.38 31.39 9.88
C SER A 177 34.77 31.51 10.48
N GLY A 178 35.59 30.45 10.36
CA GLY A 178 36.93 30.33 10.90
C GLY A 178 37.01 29.75 12.31
N ASP A 179 35.88 29.58 13.02
CA ASP A 179 35.89 28.99 14.36
C ASP A 179 36.20 27.51 14.30
N GLU A 180 37.00 27.05 15.29
CA GLU A 180 37.22 25.63 15.59
C GLU A 180 36.63 25.33 16.97
N LYS A 181 35.83 24.26 17.08
CA LYS A 181 35.16 23.89 18.32
C LYS A 181 35.25 22.39 18.54
N GLU A 182 35.62 22.05 19.78
CA GLU A 182 35.67 20.66 20.23
C GLU A 182 34.53 20.42 21.24
N PHE A 183 33.86 19.27 21.14
CA PHE A 183 32.80 18.89 22.04
C PHE A 183 32.62 17.37 22.11
N ASP A 184 32.07 16.94 23.24
CA ASP A 184 31.76 15.54 23.46
C ASP A 184 30.34 15.25 22.94
N LEU A 185 30.17 14.08 22.32
CA LEU A 185 28.90 13.56 21.83
C LEU A 185 28.72 12.13 22.30
N THR A 186 27.57 11.82 22.90
CA THR A 186 27.27 10.47 23.36
C THR A 186 26.28 9.81 22.40
N PHE A 187 26.69 8.72 21.77
CA PHE A 187 25.80 7.94 20.92
C PHE A 187 24.68 7.27 21.75
N PRO A 188 23.42 7.35 21.34
CA PRO A 188 22.32 6.71 22.05
C PRO A 188 22.47 5.18 22.05
N LYS A 189 21.77 4.53 22.99
CA LYS A 189 21.84 3.08 23.20
C LYS A 189 21.32 2.27 22.03
N ASP A 190 20.37 2.82 21.31
CA ASP A 190 19.69 2.26 20.13
C ASP A 190 20.24 2.79 18.80
N TYR A 191 21.50 3.27 18.81
CA TYR A 191 22.12 3.76 17.59
C TYR A 191 22.31 2.62 16.58
N HIS A 192 22.00 2.89 15.32
CA HIS A 192 21.99 1.92 14.22
C HIS A 192 23.29 1.15 13.98
N LYS A 193 24.46 1.71 14.41
CA LYS A 193 25.76 1.03 14.42
C LYS A 193 26.05 0.55 15.84
N GLU A 194 25.96 -0.77 16.08
CA GLU A 194 26.19 -1.39 17.39
C GLU A 194 27.56 -1.05 17.99
N ASP A 195 28.57 -0.94 17.12
CA ASP A 195 29.94 -0.60 17.52
C ASP A 195 30.10 0.80 18.13
N LEU A 196 29.16 1.70 17.88
CA LEU A 196 29.14 3.07 18.38
C LEU A 196 28.16 3.28 19.56
N SER A 197 27.24 2.35 19.78
CA SER A 197 26.22 2.45 20.82
C SER A 197 26.79 2.69 22.21
N ASN A 198 26.25 3.68 22.95
CA ASN A 198 26.69 4.13 24.28
C ASN A 198 28.15 4.62 24.36
N LYS A 199 28.83 4.84 23.24
CA LYS A 199 30.20 5.39 23.26
C LYS A 199 30.15 6.91 23.25
N VAL A 200 31.14 7.51 23.90
CA VAL A 200 31.41 8.94 23.85
C VAL A 200 32.46 9.18 22.77
N ALA A 201 32.14 10.06 21.83
CA ALA A 201 33.07 10.52 20.82
C ALA A 201 33.40 12.01 21.01
N VAL A 202 34.65 12.37 20.83
CA VAL A 202 35.11 13.77 20.80
C VAL A 202 35.06 14.23 19.34
N PHE A 203 34.26 15.24 19.05
CA PHE A 203 34.21 15.86 17.73
C PHE A 203 34.96 17.18 17.72
N ASN A 204 35.79 17.35 16.72
CA ASN A 204 36.40 18.64 16.38
C ASN A 204 35.76 19.11 15.07
N ILE A 205 35.14 20.29 15.08
CA ILE A 205 34.56 20.92 13.91
C ILE A 205 35.36 22.17 13.57
N LYS A 206 35.47 22.42 12.26
CA LYS A 206 36.01 23.67 11.72
C LYS A 206 34.97 24.28 10.79
N VAL A 207 34.51 25.49 11.12
CA VAL A 207 33.50 26.22 10.34
C VAL A 207 34.20 26.98 9.22
N LYS A 208 33.87 26.64 7.96
CA LYS A 208 34.39 27.35 6.78
C LYS A 208 33.52 28.54 6.43
N GLU A 209 32.20 28.32 6.35
CA GLU A 209 31.24 29.35 5.96
C GLU A 209 29.97 29.24 6.79
N VAL A 210 29.39 30.39 7.09
CA VAL A 210 28.02 30.51 7.62
C VAL A 210 27.18 31.13 6.52
N LYS A 211 26.07 30.44 6.17
CA LYS A 211 25.14 30.92 5.14
C LYS A 211 23.76 31.16 5.74
N GLU A 212 23.14 32.21 5.30
CA GLU A 212 21.75 32.53 5.61
C GLU A 212 20.88 32.33 4.37
N LEU A 213 19.74 31.68 4.56
CA LEU A 213 18.76 31.54 3.49
C LEU A 213 18.08 32.90 3.25
N LYS A 214 18.27 33.45 2.06
CA LYS A 214 17.48 34.56 1.59
C LYS A 214 16.25 33.98 0.87
N PRO A 215 15.05 34.06 1.45
CA PRO A 215 13.85 33.59 0.78
C PRO A 215 13.67 34.29 -0.58
N ALA A 216 13.18 33.56 -1.56
CA ALA A 216 12.88 34.12 -2.87
C ALA A 216 11.80 35.21 -2.75
N GLU A 217 11.93 36.28 -3.53
CA GLU A 217 10.90 37.33 -3.63
C GLU A 217 9.72 36.75 -4.46
N ILE A 218 8.50 37.15 -4.07
CA ILE A 218 7.30 36.73 -4.82
C ILE A 218 7.15 37.73 -6.00
N ASP A 219 7.90 37.47 -7.05
CA ASP A 219 7.83 38.22 -8.29
C ASP A 219 7.16 37.39 -9.42
N ASP A 220 7.04 37.98 -10.60
CA ASP A 220 6.46 37.32 -11.78
C ASP A 220 7.17 36.02 -12.13
N GLU A 221 8.49 35.92 -11.96
CA GLU A 221 9.29 34.78 -12.31
C GLU A 221 9.05 33.65 -11.30
N PHE A 222 8.99 33.98 -10.01
CA PHE A 222 8.63 33.07 -8.95
C PHE A 222 7.26 32.44 -9.20
N VAL A 223 6.24 33.26 -9.46
CA VAL A 223 4.85 32.82 -9.70
C VAL A 223 4.75 31.94 -10.95
N LYS A 224 5.38 32.33 -12.06
CA LYS A 224 5.41 31.54 -13.30
C LYS A 224 6.12 30.21 -13.12
N GLY A 225 7.09 30.13 -12.22
CA GLY A 225 7.77 28.90 -11.86
C GLY A 225 6.87 27.82 -11.23
N PHE A 226 5.67 28.19 -10.80
CA PHE A 226 4.61 27.25 -10.34
C PHE A 226 3.54 26.98 -11.41
N GLY A 227 3.79 27.36 -12.67
CA GLY A 227 2.87 27.13 -13.79
C GLY A 227 1.73 28.16 -13.91
N ILE A 228 1.81 29.27 -13.17
CA ILE A 228 0.81 30.32 -13.18
C ILE A 228 1.21 31.39 -14.20
N GLU A 229 0.62 31.33 -15.39
CA GLU A 229 1.00 32.17 -16.53
C GLU A 229 0.82 33.67 -16.27
N SER A 230 -0.13 34.08 -15.41
CA SER A 230 -0.40 35.48 -15.10
C SER A 230 0.77 36.18 -14.41
N GLY A 231 1.61 35.44 -13.68
CA GLY A 231 2.70 36.02 -12.86
C GLY A 231 2.22 36.80 -11.64
N GLN A 232 0.91 36.82 -11.33
CA GLN A 232 0.37 37.57 -10.22
C GLN A 232 0.35 36.81 -8.91
N SER A 233 0.79 37.46 -7.82
CA SER A 233 0.81 36.85 -6.48
C SER A 233 -0.57 36.44 -5.97
N ASP A 234 -1.62 37.19 -6.34
CA ASP A 234 -2.99 36.88 -5.94
C ASP A 234 -3.48 35.55 -6.55
N ASP A 235 -3.09 35.28 -7.79
CA ASP A 235 -3.42 34.01 -8.45
C ASP A 235 -2.66 32.82 -7.81
N LEU A 236 -1.40 33.05 -7.40
CA LEU A 236 -0.64 32.04 -6.63
C LEU A 236 -1.32 31.75 -5.29
N MET A 237 -1.70 32.79 -4.54
CA MET A 237 -2.40 32.60 -3.26
C MET A 237 -3.72 31.84 -3.41
N LYS A 238 -4.44 32.12 -4.50
CA LYS A 238 -5.68 31.40 -4.81
C LYS A 238 -5.42 29.95 -5.13
N GLU A 239 -4.44 29.66 -5.99
CA GLU A 239 -4.09 28.28 -6.35
C GLU A 239 -3.61 27.46 -5.13
N ILE A 240 -2.78 28.07 -4.26
CA ILE A 240 -2.36 27.47 -3.00
C ILE A 240 -3.58 27.15 -2.13
N LYS A 241 -4.49 28.11 -1.95
CA LYS A 241 -5.70 27.91 -1.17
C LYS A 241 -6.56 26.79 -1.74
N ASP A 242 -6.79 26.80 -3.05
CA ASP A 242 -7.61 25.76 -3.73
C ASP A 242 -6.96 24.38 -3.62
N SER A 243 -5.62 24.30 -3.68
CA SER A 243 -4.87 23.07 -3.48
C SER A 243 -4.99 22.56 -2.03
N MET A 244 -4.80 23.42 -1.04
CA MET A 244 -4.93 23.09 0.39
C MET A 244 -6.36 22.67 0.74
N GLU A 245 -7.38 23.32 0.18
CA GLU A 245 -8.79 22.92 0.36
C GLU A 245 -9.04 21.51 -0.20
N LYS A 246 -8.55 21.20 -1.40
CA LYS A 246 -8.65 19.87 -1.99
C LYS A 246 -7.92 18.81 -1.15
N GLU A 247 -6.73 19.12 -0.66
CA GLU A 247 -5.98 18.22 0.21
C GLU A 247 -6.72 17.96 1.53
N LYS A 248 -7.24 19.02 2.15
CA LYS A 248 -8.10 18.92 3.34
C LYS A 248 -9.31 18.02 3.11
N GLU A 249 -10.06 18.24 2.02
CA GLU A 249 -11.23 17.45 1.68
C GLU A 249 -10.86 15.98 1.47
N SER A 250 -9.78 15.71 0.76
CA SER A 250 -9.26 14.36 0.54
C SER A 250 -8.88 13.67 1.85
N LYS A 251 -8.17 14.35 2.75
CA LYS A 251 -7.77 13.82 4.07
C LYS A 251 -8.98 13.54 4.94
N ILE A 252 -9.95 14.46 5.01
CA ILE A 252 -11.19 14.27 5.78
C ILE A 252 -12.01 13.09 5.22
N LYS A 253 -12.16 13.01 3.89
CA LYS A 253 -12.87 11.90 3.24
C LYS A 253 -12.20 10.56 3.54
N ASN A 254 -10.88 10.51 3.49
CA ASN A 254 -10.15 9.28 3.77
C ASN A 254 -10.22 8.87 5.26
N ASP A 255 -10.09 9.82 6.19
CA ASP A 255 -10.27 9.57 7.63
C ASP A 255 -11.69 9.05 7.93
N LEU A 256 -12.70 9.66 7.33
CA LEU A 256 -14.08 9.23 7.45
C LEU A 256 -14.28 7.80 6.90
N ARG A 257 -13.70 7.49 5.74
CA ARG A 257 -13.71 6.14 5.16
C ARG A 257 -13.15 5.12 6.15
N ILE A 258 -11.97 5.41 6.71
CA ILE A 258 -11.32 4.54 7.69
C ILE A 258 -12.22 4.33 8.92
N ASN A 259 -12.81 5.40 9.45
CA ASN A 259 -13.69 5.33 10.62
C ASN A 259 -14.97 4.53 10.34
N LEU A 260 -15.58 4.69 9.16
CA LEU A 260 -16.76 3.94 8.74
C LEU A 260 -16.45 2.44 8.57
N MET A 261 -15.34 2.11 7.92
CA MET A 261 -14.90 0.72 7.72
C MET A 261 -14.53 0.04 9.04
N LYS A 262 -13.86 0.78 9.92
CA LYS A 262 -13.58 0.32 11.28
C LYS A 262 -14.87 0.05 12.07
N TYR A 263 -15.83 0.98 12.03
CA TYR A 263 -17.13 0.81 12.67
C TYR A 263 -17.85 -0.44 12.15
N LEU A 264 -17.87 -0.64 10.83
CA LEU A 264 -18.50 -1.81 10.21
C LEU A 264 -17.86 -3.11 10.71
N ARG A 265 -16.54 -3.18 10.77
CA ARG A 265 -15.77 -4.34 11.23
C ARG A 265 -15.96 -4.63 12.73
N GLU A 266 -15.92 -3.61 13.58
CA GLU A 266 -16.04 -3.77 15.03
C GLU A 266 -17.44 -4.27 15.47
N ASN A 267 -18.49 -3.86 14.74
CA ASN A 267 -19.87 -4.26 15.02
C ASN A 267 -20.27 -5.60 14.39
N ASN A 268 -19.49 -6.13 13.46
CA ASN A 268 -19.80 -7.35 12.73
C ASN A 268 -18.62 -8.33 12.78
N LYS A 269 -18.55 -9.10 13.85
CA LYS A 269 -17.57 -10.19 13.95
C LYS A 269 -18.15 -11.42 13.27
N ILE A 270 -17.43 -11.95 12.28
CA ILE A 270 -17.79 -13.13 11.51
C ILE A 270 -16.62 -14.13 11.51
N ASP A 271 -16.92 -15.38 11.25
CA ASP A 271 -15.89 -16.39 11.03
C ASP A 271 -15.34 -16.23 9.60
N ILE A 272 -14.05 -15.97 9.50
CA ILE A 272 -13.39 -15.68 8.22
C ILE A 272 -12.76 -16.99 7.69
N PRO A 273 -13.12 -17.43 6.46
CA PRO A 273 -12.53 -18.62 5.88
C PRO A 273 -11.01 -18.49 5.74
N SER A 274 -10.28 -19.46 6.28
CA SER A 274 -8.82 -19.44 6.28
C SER A 274 -8.22 -19.49 4.88
N VAL A 275 -8.89 -20.19 3.96
CA VAL A 275 -8.48 -20.28 2.55
C VAL A 275 -8.50 -18.93 1.86
N MET A 276 -9.44 -18.04 2.22
CA MET A 276 -9.49 -16.66 1.68
C MET A 276 -8.35 -15.83 2.24
N VAL A 277 -8.07 -15.94 3.55
CA VAL A 277 -6.96 -15.24 4.21
C VAL A 277 -5.63 -15.64 3.60
N HIS A 278 -5.39 -16.95 3.43
CA HIS A 278 -4.17 -17.45 2.79
C HIS A 278 -3.99 -16.93 1.36
N ARG A 279 -5.05 -16.93 0.57
CA ARG A 279 -5.02 -16.42 -0.81
C ARG A 279 -4.67 -14.94 -0.85
N GLU A 280 -5.30 -14.13 0.01
CA GLU A 280 -5.02 -12.68 0.11
C GLU A 280 -3.60 -12.43 0.61
N ALA A 281 -3.14 -13.15 1.64
CA ALA A 281 -1.78 -13.02 2.17
C ALA A 281 -0.70 -13.33 1.11
N HIS A 282 -0.92 -14.36 0.28
CA HIS A 282 -0.05 -14.67 -0.85
C HIS A 282 -0.07 -13.58 -1.93
N ALA A 283 -1.24 -13.00 -2.23
CA ALA A 283 -1.35 -11.89 -3.17
C ALA A 283 -0.57 -10.67 -2.66
N MET A 284 -0.72 -10.33 -1.38
CA MET A 284 0.02 -9.25 -0.72
C MET A 284 1.53 -9.48 -0.73
N GLN A 285 1.99 -10.71 -0.46
CA GLN A 285 3.41 -11.07 -0.54
C GLN A 285 3.97 -10.83 -1.96
N LYS A 286 3.25 -11.28 -3.00
CA LYS A 286 3.66 -11.08 -4.40
C LYS A 286 3.72 -9.61 -4.79
N ASP A 287 2.75 -8.82 -4.33
CA ASP A 287 2.74 -7.39 -4.57
C ASP A 287 3.91 -6.69 -3.86
N TRP A 288 4.19 -7.07 -2.62
CA TRP A 288 5.35 -6.58 -1.88
C TRP A 288 6.67 -6.94 -2.58
N MET A 289 6.83 -8.17 -3.04
CA MET A 289 8.01 -8.61 -3.80
C MET A 289 8.20 -7.77 -5.06
N ARG A 290 7.13 -7.55 -5.82
CA ARG A 290 7.15 -6.72 -7.04
C ARG A 290 7.56 -5.28 -6.75
N GLN A 291 7.02 -4.67 -5.70
CA GLN A 291 7.36 -3.29 -5.30
C GLN A 291 8.80 -3.16 -4.78
N SER A 292 9.29 -4.22 -4.11
CA SER A 292 10.66 -4.26 -3.56
C SER A 292 11.71 -4.72 -4.58
N GLY A 293 11.30 -5.09 -5.81
CA GLY A 293 12.21 -5.62 -6.82
C GLY A 293 12.83 -6.98 -6.48
N ILE A 294 12.17 -7.76 -5.63
CA ILE A 294 12.62 -9.09 -5.19
C ILE A 294 11.98 -10.13 -6.11
N GLU A 295 12.80 -10.83 -6.90
CA GLU A 295 12.34 -11.91 -7.78
C GLU A 295 12.46 -13.30 -7.12
N ASP A 296 13.30 -13.42 -6.10
CA ASP A 296 13.64 -14.67 -5.42
C ASP A 296 12.70 -14.89 -4.22
N GLU A 297 11.84 -15.91 -4.30
CA GLU A 297 10.89 -16.25 -3.23
C GLU A 297 11.58 -16.63 -1.91
N GLU A 298 12.82 -17.15 -1.95
CA GLU A 298 13.58 -17.49 -0.73
C GLU A 298 13.99 -16.24 0.07
N LYS A 299 14.04 -15.07 -0.59
CA LYS A 299 14.33 -13.76 0.05
C LYS A 299 13.09 -12.98 0.43
N ALA A 300 11.92 -13.49 0.08
CA ALA A 300 10.66 -12.86 0.42
C ALA A 300 10.38 -12.96 1.93
N LEU A 301 9.66 -11.95 2.46
CA LEU A 301 9.10 -12.08 3.79
C LEU A 301 8.12 -13.28 3.83
N PRO A 302 8.08 -14.04 4.93
CA PRO A 302 7.13 -15.15 5.08
C PRO A 302 5.68 -14.68 4.89
N VAL A 303 4.83 -15.53 4.29
CA VAL A 303 3.39 -15.24 4.09
C VAL A 303 2.70 -14.90 5.41
N SER A 304 3.12 -15.53 6.51
CA SER A 304 2.58 -15.26 7.86
C SER A 304 2.69 -13.79 8.30
N ASN A 305 3.63 -13.02 7.75
CA ASN A 305 3.75 -11.59 8.06
C ASN A 305 2.61 -10.76 7.45
N PHE A 306 1.88 -11.32 6.49
CA PHE A 306 0.76 -10.67 5.82
C PHE A 306 -0.61 -11.16 6.30
N GLU A 307 -0.69 -12.27 7.06
CA GLU A 307 -1.95 -12.93 7.45
C GLU A 307 -2.87 -12.04 8.28
N GLU A 308 -2.34 -11.24 9.20
CA GLU A 308 -3.16 -10.35 10.02
C GLU A 308 -3.86 -9.29 9.16
N ILE A 309 -3.10 -8.62 8.29
CA ILE A 309 -3.65 -7.60 7.39
C ILE A 309 -4.57 -8.24 6.34
N ALA A 310 -4.21 -9.42 5.83
CA ALA A 310 -5.04 -10.17 4.90
C ALA A 310 -6.38 -10.56 5.54
N SER A 311 -6.37 -11.02 6.80
CA SER A 311 -7.59 -11.33 7.55
C SER A 311 -8.50 -10.12 7.70
N GLU A 312 -7.94 -8.95 8.02
CA GLU A 312 -8.70 -7.70 8.09
C GLU A 312 -9.31 -7.30 6.74
N ARG A 313 -8.57 -7.45 5.64
CA ARG A 313 -9.07 -7.16 4.29
C ARG A 313 -10.18 -8.11 3.86
N VAL A 314 -10.00 -9.41 4.08
CA VAL A 314 -11.02 -10.42 3.76
C VAL A 314 -12.28 -10.16 4.58
N HIS A 315 -12.13 -9.91 5.89
CA HIS A 315 -13.26 -9.57 6.76
C HIS A 315 -14.04 -8.39 6.20
N LEU A 316 -13.35 -7.30 5.91
CA LEU A 316 -13.98 -6.09 5.36
C LEU A 316 -14.62 -6.34 4.00
N GLY A 317 -13.96 -7.09 3.12
CA GLY A 317 -14.51 -7.47 1.81
C GLY A 317 -15.83 -8.25 1.92
N LEU A 318 -15.92 -9.19 2.85
CA LEU A 318 -17.16 -9.94 3.11
C LEU A 318 -18.27 -9.03 3.63
N LEU A 319 -17.98 -8.10 4.55
CA LEU A 319 -18.94 -7.15 5.09
C LEU A 319 -19.45 -6.17 4.02
N VAL A 320 -18.53 -5.67 3.18
CA VAL A 320 -18.90 -4.78 2.05
C VAL A 320 -19.77 -5.52 1.04
N ASN A 321 -19.43 -6.76 0.68
CA ASN A 321 -20.22 -7.57 -0.23
C ASN A 321 -21.64 -7.81 0.31
N GLU A 322 -21.77 -8.16 1.60
CA GLU A 322 -23.09 -8.34 2.22
C GLU A 322 -23.89 -7.02 2.25
N LEU A 323 -23.23 -5.87 2.44
CA LEU A 323 -23.91 -4.57 2.35
C LEU A 323 -24.43 -4.30 0.94
N VAL A 324 -23.62 -4.58 -0.08
CA VAL A 324 -24.02 -4.45 -1.49
C VAL A 324 -25.24 -5.30 -1.79
N ILE A 325 -25.23 -6.56 -1.37
CA ILE A 325 -26.32 -7.50 -1.61
C ILE A 325 -27.58 -7.09 -0.81
N SER A 326 -27.46 -6.88 0.50
CA SER A 326 -28.60 -6.61 1.38
C SER A 326 -29.27 -5.26 1.12
N ARG A 327 -28.56 -4.30 0.54
CA ARG A 327 -29.08 -2.97 0.17
C ARG A 327 -29.31 -2.82 -1.34
N GLU A 328 -29.11 -3.88 -2.12
CA GLU A 328 -29.29 -3.91 -3.58
C GLU A 328 -28.52 -2.79 -4.30
N LEU A 329 -27.30 -2.49 -3.81
CA LEU A 329 -26.47 -1.45 -4.40
C LEU A 329 -26.00 -1.90 -5.78
N LYS A 330 -26.22 -1.07 -6.79
CA LYS A 330 -25.80 -1.34 -8.17
C LYS A 330 -24.59 -0.47 -8.50
N LEU A 331 -23.67 -1.06 -9.22
CA LEU A 331 -22.53 -0.30 -9.75
C LEU A 331 -23.05 0.81 -10.69
N ASP A 332 -22.56 2.00 -10.47
CA ASP A 332 -22.86 3.18 -11.30
C ASP A 332 -21.77 3.32 -12.37
N ASP A 333 -22.12 3.01 -13.60
CA ASP A 333 -21.20 3.06 -14.74
C ASP A 333 -20.69 4.48 -15.02
N ASP A 334 -21.48 5.52 -14.73
CA ASP A 334 -21.03 6.92 -14.87
C ASP A 334 -19.93 7.26 -13.85
N LYS A 335 -20.01 6.71 -12.64
CA LYS A 335 -18.94 6.85 -11.63
C LYS A 335 -17.67 6.09 -12.04
N VAL A 336 -17.82 4.92 -12.68
CA VAL A 336 -16.66 4.17 -13.22
C VAL A 336 -15.93 4.99 -14.28
N GLU A 337 -16.68 5.57 -15.21
CA GLU A 337 -16.15 6.40 -16.27
C GLU A 337 -15.45 7.66 -15.70
N THR A 338 -16.11 8.34 -14.75
CA THR A 338 -15.54 9.50 -14.08
C THR A 338 -14.23 9.17 -13.38
N LYS A 339 -14.18 8.04 -12.66
CA LYS A 339 -12.98 7.58 -11.95
C LYS A 339 -11.85 7.28 -12.92
N LEU A 340 -12.15 6.60 -14.03
CA LEU A 340 -11.19 6.31 -15.08
C LEU A 340 -10.61 7.59 -15.69
N GLU A 341 -11.47 8.57 -15.95
CA GLU A 341 -11.02 9.89 -16.42
C GLU A 341 -10.12 10.61 -15.42
N GLU A 342 -10.48 10.63 -14.15
CA GLU A 342 -9.67 11.25 -13.09
C GLU A 342 -8.28 10.62 -13.01
N MET A 343 -8.22 9.29 -13.03
CA MET A 343 -6.97 8.54 -12.97
C MET A 343 -6.08 8.79 -14.20
N THR A 344 -6.68 8.92 -15.37
CA THR A 344 -5.92 9.08 -16.63
C THR A 344 -5.49 10.52 -16.88
N LYS A 345 -6.29 11.52 -16.49
CA LYS A 345 -5.96 12.95 -16.65
C LYS A 345 -4.68 13.39 -15.92
N ALA A 346 -4.27 12.66 -14.89
CA ALA A 346 -3.05 12.97 -14.12
C ALA A 346 -1.75 12.65 -14.91
N TYR A 347 -1.84 11.93 -16.03
CA TYR A 347 -0.67 11.44 -16.76
C TYR A 347 -0.61 12.00 -18.20
N PRO A 348 0.59 12.35 -18.70
CA PRO A 348 0.75 12.82 -20.08
C PRO A 348 0.29 11.81 -21.16
N ASN A 349 0.33 10.51 -20.84
CA ASN A 349 -0.10 9.39 -21.69
C ASN A 349 -1.46 8.82 -21.26
N GLY A 350 -2.36 9.64 -20.74
CA GLY A 350 -3.66 9.23 -20.22
C GLY A 350 -4.50 8.39 -21.18
N ASP A 351 -4.48 8.71 -22.47
CA ASP A 351 -5.20 7.95 -23.51
C ASP A 351 -4.68 6.50 -23.67
N GLU A 352 -3.39 6.27 -23.48
CA GLU A 352 -2.80 4.93 -23.54
C GLU A 352 -3.18 4.11 -22.30
N ILE A 353 -3.15 4.76 -21.12
CA ILE A 353 -3.57 4.14 -19.85
C ILE A 353 -5.05 3.77 -19.93
N ARG A 354 -5.91 4.66 -20.43
CA ARG A 354 -7.33 4.38 -20.63
C ARG A 354 -7.55 3.14 -21.51
N LYS A 355 -6.88 3.07 -22.66
CA LYS A 355 -6.96 1.89 -23.54
C LYS A 355 -6.50 0.62 -22.87
N MET A 356 -5.46 0.69 -22.01
CA MET A 356 -5.00 -0.46 -21.26
C MET A 356 -6.08 -0.98 -20.32
N TYR A 357 -6.81 -0.10 -19.59
CA TYR A 357 -7.94 -0.49 -18.74
C TYR A 357 -9.08 -1.10 -19.55
N GLU A 358 -9.43 -0.50 -20.70
CA GLU A 358 -10.50 -0.98 -21.57
C GLU A 358 -10.18 -2.35 -22.22
N GLN A 359 -8.90 -2.67 -22.44
CA GLN A 359 -8.46 -3.93 -23.07
C GLN A 359 -8.13 -5.04 -22.07
N THR A 360 -8.01 -4.73 -20.79
CA THR A 360 -7.62 -5.68 -19.73
C THR A 360 -8.77 -5.85 -18.74
N PRO A 361 -9.57 -6.94 -18.87
CA PRO A 361 -10.74 -7.17 -18.01
C PRO A 361 -10.41 -7.09 -16.51
N GLU A 362 -9.25 -7.64 -16.11
CA GLU A 362 -8.82 -7.67 -14.71
C GLU A 362 -8.61 -6.26 -14.14
N LEU A 363 -8.05 -5.33 -14.93
CA LEU A 363 -7.86 -3.94 -14.51
C LEU A 363 -9.21 -3.21 -14.42
N MET A 364 -10.09 -3.46 -15.37
CA MET A 364 -11.44 -2.88 -15.36
C MET A 364 -12.24 -3.40 -14.16
N ASP A 365 -12.15 -4.67 -13.82
CA ASP A 365 -12.83 -5.25 -12.66
C ASP A 365 -12.28 -4.71 -11.34
N GLN A 366 -10.97 -4.47 -11.25
CA GLN A 366 -10.36 -3.78 -10.11
C GLN A 366 -10.90 -2.35 -9.98
N LEU A 367 -11.01 -1.60 -11.09
CA LEU A 367 -11.58 -0.26 -11.09
C LEU A 367 -13.05 -0.26 -10.63
N LYS A 368 -13.85 -1.19 -11.15
CA LYS A 368 -15.25 -1.36 -10.75
C LYS A 368 -15.39 -1.70 -9.27
N SER A 369 -14.53 -2.55 -8.74
CA SER A 369 -14.51 -2.89 -7.32
C SER A 369 -14.17 -1.67 -6.45
N MET A 370 -13.20 -0.86 -6.88
CA MET A 370 -12.84 0.41 -6.20
C MET A 370 -14.01 1.39 -6.20
N VAL A 371 -14.72 1.53 -7.33
CA VAL A 371 -15.89 2.41 -7.43
C VAL A 371 -17.04 1.89 -6.58
N MET A 372 -17.24 0.58 -6.52
CA MET A 372 -18.26 -0.01 -5.65
C MET A 372 -17.93 0.23 -4.17
N GLU A 373 -16.68 0.11 -3.76
CA GLU A 373 -16.26 0.47 -2.40
C GLU A 373 -16.53 1.96 -2.10
N ASP A 374 -16.21 2.86 -3.03
CA ASP A 374 -16.51 4.28 -2.89
C ASP A 374 -18.02 4.52 -2.73
N GLN A 375 -18.87 3.81 -3.51
CA GLN A 375 -20.33 3.90 -3.37
C GLN A 375 -20.85 3.36 -2.02
N VAL A 376 -20.22 2.29 -1.50
CA VAL A 376 -20.53 1.78 -0.15
C VAL A 376 -20.19 2.83 0.91
N VAL A 377 -19.04 3.50 0.78
CA VAL A 377 -18.67 4.59 1.70
C VAL A 377 -19.63 5.76 1.60
N ASP A 378 -20.06 6.13 0.38
CA ASP A 378 -21.05 7.17 0.17
C ASP A 378 -22.39 6.79 0.86
N TRP A 379 -22.84 5.55 0.66
CA TRP A 379 -24.07 5.04 1.29
C TRP A 379 -23.97 5.04 2.83
N LEU A 380 -22.87 4.53 3.39
CA LEU A 380 -22.62 4.56 4.84
C LEU A 380 -22.59 6.00 5.36
N THR A 381 -21.99 6.93 4.62
CA THR A 381 -21.93 8.35 4.95
C THR A 381 -23.34 8.96 5.03
N GLU A 382 -24.18 8.69 4.04
CA GLU A 382 -25.56 9.21 4.00
C GLU A 382 -26.44 8.68 5.15
N HIS A 383 -26.14 7.46 5.64
CA HIS A 383 -26.90 6.81 6.72
C HIS A 383 -26.24 6.93 8.10
N SER A 384 -25.20 7.78 8.22
CA SER A 384 -24.46 8.00 9.45
C SER A 384 -24.85 9.27 10.17
N THR A 385 -24.76 9.22 11.49
CA THR A 385 -24.78 10.39 12.35
C THR A 385 -23.36 10.74 12.77
N PHE A 386 -22.95 11.98 12.53
CA PHE A 386 -21.57 12.41 12.81
C PHE A 386 -21.45 13.15 14.12
N THR A 387 -20.39 12.83 14.87
CA THR A 387 -19.86 13.68 15.93
C THR A 387 -18.71 14.47 15.34
N GLU A 388 -18.87 15.77 15.17
CA GLU A 388 -17.85 16.63 14.59
C GLU A 388 -16.74 16.89 15.60
N LYS A 389 -15.49 16.77 15.14
CA LYS A 389 -14.28 17.09 15.90
C LYS A 389 -13.43 18.06 15.10
N GLU A 390 -13.26 19.24 15.67
CA GLU A 390 -12.43 20.26 15.06
C GLU A 390 -10.94 19.94 15.24
N ILE A 391 -10.18 20.09 14.17
CA ILE A 391 -8.73 19.87 14.11
C ILE A 391 -8.08 20.98 13.27
N GLU A 392 -6.90 21.44 13.68
CA GLU A 392 -6.14 22.41 12.88
C GLU A 392 -5.69 21.77 11.55
N PHE A 393 -5.61 22.59 10.49
CA PHE A 393 -5.20 22.11 9.16
C PHE A 393 -3.84 21.41 9.21
N LYS A 394 -2.87 22.00 9.89
CA LYS A 394 -1.51 21.44 10.04
C LYS A 394 -1.51 20.07 10.75
N GLU A 395 -2.33 19.92 11.77
CA GLU A 395 -2.47 18.65 12.49
C GLU A 395 -3.16 17.61 11.61
N LEU A 396 -4.18 17.99 10.82
CA LEU A 396 -4.87 17.12 9.87
C LEU A 396 -3.90 16.56 8.81
N ILE A 397 -3.06 17.42 8.23
CA ILE A 397 -2.12 17.01 7.19
C ILE A 397 -1.01 16.12 7.74
N ASN A 398 -0.51 16.40 8.95
CA ASN A 398 0.54 15.61 9.60
C ASN A 398 0.04 14.34 10.28
N LYS A 399 -1.28 14.13 10.37
CA LYS A 399 -1.85 12.91 10.94
C LYS A 399 -1.41 11.71 10.08
N GLN A 400 -0.53 10.86 10.65
CA GLN A 400 -0.16 9.59 10.04
C GLN A 400 -1.40 8.68 10.02
N GLN A 401 -1.61 8.03 8.92
CA GLN A 401 -2.74 7.12 8.69
C GLN A 401 -2.40 5.71 9.12
#